data_680e5287d48fb0bec44dd25bbc655133
#
_entry.id   680e5287d48fb0bec44dd25bbc655133
#
_cell.length_a   1.000
_cell.length_b   1.000
_cell.length_c   1.000
_cell.angle_alpha   90.00
_cell.angle_beta   90.00
_cell.angle_gamma   90.00
#
_symmetry.space_group_name_H-M   'P 1'
#
loop_
_entity.id
_entity.type
_entity.pdbx_description
1 polymer ?
#
loop_
_entity_poly.entity_id
_entity_poly.type
_entity_poly.pdbx_seq_one_letter_code
_entity_poly.pdbx_strand_id
1 'polypeptide(L)'
;MYMKKNQMLMTSGTIWKQMLLFAFPVFLGNLFQQLYNTADSLIVGNYLGSSSLTAVTSCGELIFLLTSLFQGISVGAGVVIARYFGANDKERMQNAIHTLMAFGLIFGIGLTVFGYLLAPVLLGWMSTPKNVIHLSTAYLQIYFLGSLGMILYNSCVGIMQSVGDSKHPLYFLIVSSCVNVVLDIIFVAGLHMNVEGAALATILSQFLSAALCLYLLIRTNESHQVHLSKIRIHADVGKEILEMGIPTGIQNSLISISNVVIQSNINSFGSLAMAGIGTYTKIEGFAFLPITSFMMALTTFVSQNRGAKEYERARKGAHFGLVCSVSLAETIGVLIALFATPLMRLFVDDPQVIQYGVERAHYATILFFLLAYSHGVSAVLRGVGKSVVPMVVMLVCWCLVRVTLLTMLNMLFHNILFVYLIYPFTWSLSSIVFFLYYRKINWQE
;
A
#
# COMPACT_ATOMS: atom_id res chain seq x y z
N MET A 1 17.02 13.32 28.67
CA MET A 1 16.34 12.01 28.68
C MET A 1 16.85 11.23 27.46
N TYR A 2 17.67 10.21 27.67
CA TYR A 2 18.34 9.45 26.59
C TYR A 2 17.33 8.79 25.68
N MET A 3 17.18 9.26 24.44
CA MET A 3 16.50 8.48 23.40
C MET A 3 17.36 7.24 23.14
N LYS A 4 16.88 6.09 23.60
CA LYS A 4 17.46 4.78 23.31
C LYS A 4 17.58 4.63 21.80
N LYS A 5 18.77 4.19 21.32
CA LYS A 5 19.04 3.80 19.93
C LYS A 5 17.86 3.01 19.33
N ASN A 6 17.00 3.71 18.58
CA ASN A 6 15.81 3.08 17.96
C ASN A 6 16.10 2.52 16.54
N GLN A 7 17.34 2.66 16.07
CA GLN A 7 17.79 2.03 14.85
C GLN A 7 17.89 0.53 15.06
N MET A 8 17.19 -0.23 14.23
CA MET A 8 17.23 -1.68 14.25
C MET A 8 18.11 -2.16 13.09
N LEU A 9 19.40 -2.35 13.38
CA LEU A 9 20.32 -2.95 12.42
C LEU A 9 19.96 -4.44 12.24
N MET A 10 19.29 -4.78 11.14
CA MET A 10 18.81 -6.15 10.90
C MET A 10 19.91 -7.12 10.49
N THR A 11 21.15 -6.65 10.43
CA THR A 11 22.33 -7.47 10.06
C THR A 11 22.91 -8.27 11.23
N SER A 12 22.42 -8.07 12.45
CA SER A 12 22.88 -8.78 13.65
C SER A 12 21.70 -9.30 14.47
N GLY A 13 21.94 -10.18 15.43
CA GLY A 13 20.90 -10.73 16.32
C GLY A 13 20.03 -11.81 15.67
N THR A 14 18.96 -12.21 16.36
CA THR A 14 18.07 -13.31 15.95
C THR A 14 17.10 -12.87 14.85
N ILE A 15 17.10 -13.55 13.72
CA ILE A 15 16.34 -13.21 12.50
C ILE A 15 14.85 -13.04 12.79
N TRP A 16 14.21 -14.05 13.41
CA TRP A 16 12.78 -14.04 13.67
C TRP A 16 12.35 -12.85 14.56
N LYS A 17 13.14 -12.57 15.59
CA LYS A 17 12.84 -11.49 16.54
C LYS A 17 12.88 -10.12 15.85
N GLN A 18 13.87 -9.90 14.97
CA GLN A 18 14.00 -8.63 14.27
C GLN A 18 12.91 -8.44 13.22
N MET A 19 12.59 -9.48 12.46
CA MET A 19 11.49 -9.40 11.50
C MET A 19 10.14 -9.12 12.17
N LEU A 20 9.83 -9.81 13.27
CA LEU A 20 8.58 -9.59 14.00
C LEU A 20 8.53 -8.21 14.67
N LEU A 21 9.63 -7.77 15.30
CA LEU A 21 9.70 -6.44 15.93
C LEU A 21 9.55 -5.30 14.91
N PHE A 22 9.90 -5.53 13.65
CA PHE A 22 9.69 -4.57 12.56
C PHE A 22 8.28 -4.72 11.96
N ALA A 23 7.86 -5.93 11.62
CA ALA A 23 6.59 -6.19 10.93
C ALA A 23 5.37 -5.83 11.81
N PHE A 24 5.43 -6.08 13.12
CA PHE A 24 4.30 -5.85 14.01
C PHE A 24 3.88 -4.37 14.12
N PRO A 25 4.79 -3.39 14.33
CA PRO A 25 4.40 -1.99 14.26
C PRO A 25 3.89 -1.55 12.88
N VAL A 26 4.44 -2.09 11.79
CA VAL A 26 3.94 -1.82 10.44
C VAL A 26 2.52 -2.35 10.28
N PHE A 27 2.25 -3.57 10.75
CA PHE A 27 0.91 -4.14 10.75
C PHE A 27 -0.08 -3.29 11.55
N LEU A 28 0.28 -2.87 12.75
CA LEU A 28 -0.56 -1.98 13.56
C LEU A 28 -0.80 -0.65 12.84
N GLY A 29 0.23 -0.07 12.21
CA GLY A 29 0.08 1.15 11.42
C GLY A 29 -0.92 0.98 10.28
N ASN A 30 -0.79 -0.06 9.48
CA ASN A 30 -1.72 -0.37 8.40
C ASN A 30 -3.15 -0.62 8.92
N LEU A 31 -3.29 -1.29 10.07
CA LEU A 31 -4.58 -1.53 10.72
C LEU A 31 -5.22 -0.21 11.18
N PHE A 32 -4.47 0.66 11.87
CA PHE A 32 -4.98 1.97 12.27
C PHE A 32 -5.36 2.83 11.05
N GLN A 33 -4.58 2.76 9.98
CA GLN A 33 -4.90 3.45 8.73
C GLN A 33 -6.22 2.95 8.13
N GLN A 34 -6.43 1.64 8.11
CA GLN A 34 -7.69 1.06 7.64
C GLN A 34 -8.88 1.43 8.52
N LEU A 35 -8.68 1.48 9.84
CA LEU A 35 -9.72 1.85 10.79
C LEU A 35 -10.12 3.32 10.65
N TYR A 36 -9.15 4.24 10.51
CA TYR A 36 -9.51 5.65 10.34
C TYR A 36 -10.18 5.92 8.99
N ASN A 37 -9.76 5.28 7.90
CA ASN A 37 -10.46 5.38 6.60
C ASN A 37 -11.91 4.88 6.70
N THR A 38 -12.14 3.85 7.51
CA THR A 38 -13.49 3.36 7.79
C THR A 38 -14.29 4.37 8.63
N ALA A 39 -13.68 4.96 9.65
CA ALA A 39 -14.32 5.98 10.49
C ALA A 39 -14.70 7.24 9.68
N ASP A 40 -13.80 7.73 8.83
CA ASP A 40 -14.06 8.84 7.91
C ASP A 40 -15.27 8.55 6.99
N SER A 41 -15.29 7.35 6.39
CA SER A 41 -16.42 6.91 5.55
C SER A 41 -17.74 6.84 6.33
N LEU A 42 -17.70 6.38 7.59
CA LEU A 42 -18.88 6.34 8.47
C LEU A 42 -19.38 7.74 8.84
N ILE A 43 -18.47 8.68 9.16
CA ILE A 43 -18.82 10.05 9.47
C ILE A 43 -19.45 10.71 8.25
N VAL A 44 -18.81 10.63 7.09
CA VAL A 44 -19.36 11.18 5.84
C VAL A 44 -20.71 10.55 5.51
N GLY A 45 -20.85 9.23 5.59
CA GLY A 45 -22.10 8.52 5.28
C GLY A 45 -23.25 8.89 6.21
N ASN A 46 -23.00 8.97 7.52
CA ASN A 46 -24.04 9.23 8.51
C ASN A 46 -24.48 10.70 8.56
N TYR A 47 -23.56 11.64 8.38
CA TYR A 47 -23.87 13.07 8.50
C TYR A 47 -24.18 13.74 7.17
N LEU A 48 -23.58 13.30 6.06
CA LEU A 48 -23.74 13.93 4.75
C LEU A 48 -24.56 13.09 3.75
N GLY A 49 -24.85 11.83 4.11
CA GLY A 49 -25.68 10.94 3.31
C GLY A 49 -24.93 10.21 2.18
N SER A 50 -25.69 9.38 1.45
CA SER A 50 -25.14 8.44 0.46
C SER A 50 -24.46 9.10 -0.74
N SER A 51 -24.94 10.25 -1.21
CA SER A 51 -24.34 10.97 -2.34
C SER A 51 -22.94 11.47 -2.02
N SER A 52 -22.74 12.01 -0.81
CA SER A 52 -21.44 12.48 -0.34
C SER A 52 -20.48 11.31 -0.11
N LEU A 53 -20.97 10.21 0.47
CA LEU A 53 -20.17 8.98 0.62
C LEU A 53 -19.72 8.44 -0.75
N THR A 54 -20.62 8.40 -1.73
CA THR A 54 -20.28 7.98 -3.09
C THR A 54 -19.25 8.91 -3.72
N ALA A 55 -19.36 10.22 -3.51
CA ALA A 55 -18.41 11.20 -4.01
C ALA A 55 -17.00 10.95 -3.44
N VAL A 56 -16.87 10.76 -2.13
CA VAL A 56 -15.59 10.52 -1.45
C VAL A 56 -14.98 9.17 -1.87
N THR A 57 -15.79 8.10 -1.84
CA THR A 57 -15.30 6.75 -2.15
C THR A 57 -14.87 6.58 -3.61
N SER A 58 -15.58 7.22 -4.56
CA SER A 58 -15.23 7.18 -5.98
C SER A 58 -13.89 7.89 -6.29
N CYS A 59 -13.50 8.87 -5.46
CA CYS A 59 -12.21 9.55 -5.61
C CYS A 59 -11.01 8.68 -5.19
N GLY A 60 -11.22 7.66 -4.35
CA GLY A 60 -10.15 6.84 -3.77
C GLY A 60 -9.26 6.16 -4.82
N GLU A 61 -9.86 5.55 -5.85
CA GLU A 61 -9.12 4.88 -6.94
C GLU A 61 -8.27 5.87 -7.75
N LEU A 62 -8.78 7.08 -7.98
CA LEU A 62 -8.07 8.11 -8.71
C LEU A 62 -6.89 8.65 -7.90
N ILE A 63 -7.10 8.88 -6.61
CA ILE A 63 -6.05 9.27 -5.66
C ILE A 63 -4.95 8.20 -5.64
N PHE A 64 -5.34 6.93 -5.51
CA PHE A 64 -4.38 5.81 -5.50
C PHE A 64 -3.59 5.74 -6.80
N LEU A 65 -4.25 5.85 -7.96
CA LEU A 65 -3.60 5.82 -9.27
C LEU A 65 -2.53 6.91 -9.39
N LEU A 66 -2.85 8.15 -9.03
CA LEU A 66 -1.93 9.29 -9.15
C LEU A 66 -0.80 9.26 -8.12
N THR A 67 -1.04 8.69 -6.93
CA THR A 67 -0.03 8.61 -5.86
C THR A 67 0.84 7.36 -5.95
N SER A 68 0.37 6.31 -6.62
CA SER A 68 1.05 5.00 -6.68
C SER A 68 2.45 5.06 -7.30
N LEU A 69 2.66 5.95 -8.27
CA LEU A 69 3.99 6.14 -8.87
C LEU A 69 5.00 6.64 -7.83
N PHE A 70 4.60 7.65 -7.05
CA PHE A 70 5.48 8.17 -5.99
C PHE A 70 5.65 7.16 -4.85
N GLN A 71 4.60 6.42 -4.48
CA GLN A 71 4.73 5.33 -3.51
C GLN A 71 5.78 4.30 -3.97
N GLY A 72 5.79 3.96 -5.27
CA GLY A 72 6.83 3.12 -5.86
C GLY A 72 8.23 3.73 -5.71
N ILE A 73 8.39 5.03 -5.99
CA ILE A 73 9.68 5.74 -5.82
C ILE A 73 10.11 5.72 -4.35
N SER A 74 9.19 5.93 -3.41
CA SER A 74 9.46 5.87 -1.96
C SER A 74 9.93 4.47 -1.53
N VAL A 75 9.28 3.41 -2.03
CA VAL A 75 9.72 2.01 -1.80
C VAL A 75 11.10 1.77 -2.40
N GLY A 76 11.35 2.22 -3.63
CA GLY A 76 12.66 2.10 -4.29
C GLY A 76 13.77 2.81 -3.52
N ALA A 77 13.50 4.03 -3.06
CA ALA A 77 14.42 4.76 -2.19
C ALA A 77 14.67 4.05 -0.86
N GLY A 78 13.62 3.45 -0.26
CA GLY A 78 13.74 2.64 0.95
C GLY A 78 14.70 1.45 0.76
N VAL A 79 14.67 0.79 -0.39
CA VAL A 79 15.61 -0.30 -0.76
C VAL A 79 17.05 0.23 -0.84
N VAL A 80 17.25 1.35 -1.53
CA VAL A 80 18.58 1.97 -1.73
C VAL A 80 19.15 2.46 -0.40
N ILE A 81 18.35 3.17 0.41
CA ILE A 81 18.75 3.66 1.74
C ILE A 81 19.07 2.48 2.67
N ALA A 82 18.22 1.45 2.70
CA ALA A 82 18.44 0.25 3.53
C ALA A 82 19.74 -0.48 3.15
N ARG A 83 20.06 -0.56 1.86
CA ARG A 83 21.30 -1.14 1.36
C ARG A 83 22.53 -0.36 1.83
N TYR A 84 22.52 0.97 1.69
CA TYR A 84 23.64 1.81 2.15
C TYR A 84 23.74 1.86 3.67
N PHE A 85 22.61 1.82 4.38
CA PHE A 85 22.59 1.68 5.84
C PHE A 85 23.24 0.37 6.29
N GLY A 86 22.89 -0.75 5.65
CA GLY A 86 23.53 -2.05 5.91
C GLY A 86 25.02 -2.06 5.59
N ALA A 87 25.44 -1.40 4.51
CA ALA A 87 26.85 -1.25 4.12
C ALA A 87 27.64 -0.30 5.03
N ASN A 88 26.98 0.41 5.96
CA ASN A 88 27.55 1.48 6.76
C ASN A 88 28.16 2.63 5.90
N ASP A 89 27.66 2.80 4.67
CA ASP A 89 28.05 3.90 3.76
C ASP A 89 27.17 5.12 4.05
N LYS A 90 27.62 5.91 4.99
CA LYS A 90 26.89 7.09 5.48
C LYS A 90 26.73 8.16 4.41
N GLU A 91 27.73 8.35 3.55
CA GLU A 91 27.70 9.38 2.52
C GLU A 91 26.64 9.08 1.46
N ARG A 92 26.69 7.89 0.86
CA ARG A 92 25.68 7.49 -0.14
C ARG A 92 24.27 7.36 0.45
N MET A 93 24.17 6.91 1.71
CA MET A 93 22.89 6.89 2.42
C MET A 93 22.31 8.30 2.58
N GLN A 94 23.12 9.28 3.00
CA GLN A 94 22.71 10.67 3.12
C GLN A 94 22.30 11.26 1.76
N ASN A 95 23.04 10.97 0.70
CA ASN A 95 22.70 11.39 -0.65
C ASN A 95 21.35 10.79 -1.10
N ALA A 96 21.06 9.52 -0.76
CA ALA A 96 19.79 8.88 -1.05
C ALA A 96 18.62 9.50 -0.28
N ILE A 97 18.82 9.81 1.01
CA ILE A 97 17.82 10.47 1.85
C ILE A 97 17.46 11.86 1.29
N HIS A 98 18.47 12.68 0.98
CA HIS A 98 18.23 14.03 0.47
C HIS A 98 17.65 14.02 -0.95
N THR A 99 18.03 13.05 -1.79
CA THR A 99 17.43 12.85 -3.11
C THR A 99 15.96 12.44 -3.02
N LEU A 100 15.59 11.53 -2.10
CA LEU A 100 14.19 11.17 -1.85
C LEU A 100 13.37 12.36 -1.38
N MET A 101 13.91 13.18 -0.47
CA MET A 101 13.24 14.41 -0.01
C MET A 101 13.06 15.41 -1.15
N ALA A 102 14.06 15.57 -2.04
CA ALA A 102 13.95 16.42 -3.23
C ALA A 102 12.86 15.89 -4.21
N PHE A 103 12.83 14.59 -4.48
CA PHE A 103 11.76 13.98 -5.26
C PHE A 103 10.40 14.19 -4.59
N GLY A 104 10.30 14.02 -3.27
CA GLY A 104 9.08 14.26 -2.52
C GLY A 104 8.56 15.69 -2.66
N LEU A 105 9.44 16.69 -2.61
CA LEU A 105 9.06 18.09 -2.83
C LEU A 105 8.59 18.33 -4.27
N ILE A 106 9.33 17.85 -5.27
CA ILE A 106 8.98 18.05 -6.68
C ILE A 106 7.66 17.37 -7.03
N PHE A 107 7.51 16.10 -6.68
CA PHE A 107 6.28 15.33 -6.93
C PHE A 107 5.11 15.85 -6.11
N GLY A 108 5.35 16.26 -4.84
CA GLY A 108 4.32 16.81 -3.97
C GLY A 108 3.75 18.11 -4.51
N ILE A 109 4.60 19.05 -4.90
CA ILE A 109 4.18 20.32 -5.53
C ILE A 109 3.53 20.03 -6.89
N GLY A 110 4.13 19.17 -7.71
CA GLY A 110 3.58 18.77 -9.00
C GLY A 110 2.18 18.18 -8.86
N LEU A 111 1.99 17.23 -7.94
CA LEU A 111 0.69 16.59 -7.71
C LEU A 111 -0.34 17.58 -7.13
N THR A 112 0.10 18.52 -6.27
CA THR A 112 -0.77 19.58 -5.76
C THR A 112 -1.30 20.44 -6.91
N VAL A 113 -0.43 20.91 -7.80
CA VAL A 113 -0.83 21.80 -8.92
C VAL A 113 -1.62 21.02 -9.97
N PHE A 114 -1.04 19.95 -10.51
CA PHE A 114 -1.68 19.19 -11.59
C PHE A 114 -2.92 18.43 -11.11
N GLY A 115 -2.90 17.86 -9.91
CA GLY A 115 -4.05 17.17 -9.32
C GLY A 115 -5.23 18.12 -9.12
N TYR A 116 -4.99 19.32 -8.57
CA TYR A 116 -6.01 20.34 -8.42
C TYR A 116 -6.63 20.78 -9.75
N LEU A 117 -5.79 21.09 -10.75
CA LEU A 117 -6.24 21.56 -12.06
C LEU A 117 -6.93 20.47 -12.88
N LEU A 118 -6.44 19.24 -12.82
CA LEU A 118 -6.95 18.12 -13.63
C LEU A 118 -8.11 17.37 -12.96
N ALA A 119 -8.40 17.60 -11.67
CA ALA A 119 -9.47 16.90 -10.95
C ALA A 119 -10.81 16.87 -11.70
N PRO A 120 -11.37 17.99 -12.22
CA PRO A 120 -12.65 17.96 -12.93
C PRO A 120 -12.57 17.20 -14.26
N VAL A 121 -11.43 17.25 -14.96
CA VAL A 121 -11.22 16.55 -16.24
C VAL A 121 -11.14 15.03 -16.00
N LEU A 122 -10.39 14.61 -14.99
CA LEU A 122 -10.22 13.20 -14.64
C LEU A 122 -11.55 12.56 -14.19
N LEU A 123 -12.33 13.27 -13.39
CA LEU A 123 -13.68 12.83 -12.99
C LEU A 123 -14.63 12.76 -14.19
N GLY A 124 -14.49 13.66 -15.16
CA GLY A 124 -15.23 13.61 -16.42
C GLY A 124 -14.90 12.37 -17.24
N TRP A 125 -13.61 11.99 -17.35
CA TRP A 125 -13.17 10.77 -18.03
C TRP A 125 -13.68 9.49 -17.34
N MET A 126 -13.82 9.52 -16.01
CA MET A 126 -14.42 8.41 -15.27
C MET A 126 -15.94 8.33 -15.39
N SER A 127 -16.56 9.21 -16.17
CA SER A 127 -18.03 9.25 -16.33
C SER A 127 -18.77 9.38 -14.99
N THR A 128 -18.20 10.17 -14.06
CA THR A 128 -18.80 10.40 -12.75
C THR A 128 -20.22 10.99 -12.91
N PRO A 129 -21.25 10.44 -12.22
CA PRO A 129 -22.62 10.90 -12.36
C PRO A 129 -22.79 12.39 -12.03
N LYS A 130 -23.64 13.08 -12.82
CA LYS A 130 -23.83 14.54 -12.72
C LYS A 130 -24.29 15.02 -11.32
N ASN A 131 -24.99 14.17 -10.58
CA ASN A 131 -25.48 14.48 -9.23
C ASN A 131 -24.38 14.47 -8.15
N VAL A 132 -23.23 13.82 -8.40
CA VAL A 132 -22.12 13.72 -7.43
C VAL A 132 -20.84 14.41 -7.92
N ILE A 133 -20.71 14.74 -9.21
CA ILE A 133 -19.47 15.27 -9.79
C ILE A 133 -18.98 16.55 -9.10
N HIS A 134 -19.90 17.45 -8.68
CA HIS A 134 -19.53 18.66 -7.96
C HIS A 134 -18.90 18.35 -6.61
N LEU A 135 -19.48 17.41 -5.86
CA LEU A 135 -18.98 16.97 -4.56
C LEU A 135 -17.63 16.27 -4.71
N SER A 136 -17.52 15.37 -5.69
CA SER A 136 -16.27 14.68 -5.99
C SER A 136 -15.15 15.64 -6.42
N THR A 137 -15.50 16.67 -7.23
CA THR A 137 -14.52 17.68 -7.66
C THR A 137 -14.02 18.50 -6.48
N ALA A 138 -14.94 19.02 -5.64
CA ALA A 138 -14.58 19.80 -4.46
C ALA A 138 -13.70 18.98 -3.50
N TYR A 139 -14.10 17.73 -3.19
CA TYR A 139 -13.32 16.82 -2.37
C TYR A 139 -11.93 16.59 -2.93
N LEU A 140 -11.83 16.23 -4.21
CA LEU A 140 -10.58 15.85 -4.86
C LEU A 140 -9.63 17.04 -4.98
N GLN A 141 -10.15 18.24 -5.31
CA GLN A 141 -9.35 19.47 -5.37
C GLN A 141 -8.74 19.81 -4.01
N ILE A 142 -9.52 19.78 -2.94
CA ILE A 142 -9.02 20.01 -1.59
C ILE A 142 -7.99 18.92 -1.21
N TYR A 143 -8.31 17.65 -1.48
CA TYR A 143 -7.38 16.54 -1.20
C TYR A 143 -6.02 16.76 -1.86
N PHE A 144 -5.97 17.19 -3.13
CA PHE A 144 -4.72 17.44 -3.83
C PHE A 144 -3.96 18.66 -3.30
N LEU A 145 -4.59 19.64 -2.67
CA LEU A 145 -3.88 20.69 -1.93
C LEU A 145 -3.04 20.11 -0.78
N GLY A 146 -3.45 18.97 -0.24
CA GLY A 146 -2.71 18.22 0.80
C GLY A 146 -1.64 17.25 0.28
N SER A 147 -1.51 17.07 -1.04
CA SER A 147 -0.61 16.06 -1.63
C SER A 147 0.84 16.21 -1.21
N LEU A 148 1.32 17.44 -1.04
CA LEU A 148 2.67 17.70 -0.54
C LEU A 148 2.88 17.08 0.85
N GLY A 149 1.92 17.25 1.77
CA GLY A 149 1.98 16.67 3.12
C GLY A 149 2.02 15.15 3.07
N MET A 150 1.13 14.54 2.29
CA MET A 150 1.07 13.08 2.11
C MET A 150 2.39 12.52 1.54
N ILE A 151 2.94 13.14 0.51
CA ILE A 151 4.16 12.70 -0.16
C ILE A 151 5.38 12.85 0.77
N LEU A 152 5.47 13.96 1.50
CA LEU A 152 6.53 14.17 2.49
C LEU A 152 6.42 13.16 3.64
N TYR A 153 5.21 12.89 4.14
CA TYR A 153 4.99 11.84 5.13
C TYR A 153 5.50 10.47 4.63
N ASN A 154 5.10 10.04 3.42
CA ASN A 154 5.55 8.77 2.84
C ASN A 154 7.07 8.73 2.65
N SER A 155 7.70 9.85 2.25
CA SER A 155 9.15 9.95 2.14
C SER A 155 9.84 9.75 3.51
N CYS A 156 9.34 10.42 4.54
CA CYS A 156 9.88 10.29 5.91
C CYS A 156 9.69 8.87 6.46
N VAL A 157 8.52 8.26 6.24
CA VAL A 157 8.24 6.87 6.63
C VAL A 157 9.20 5.91 5.91
N GLY A 158 9.43 6.10 4.61
CA GLY A 158 10.38 5.32 3.82
C GLY A 158 11.81 5.39 4.38
N ILE A 159 12.25 6.59 4.79
CA ILE A 159 13.56 6.78 5.45
C ILE A 159 13.61 6.03 6.78
N MET A 160 12.64 6.21 7.66
CA MET A 160 12.60 5.58 8.98
C MET A 160 12.57 4.05 8.86
N GLN A 161 11.71 3.51 8.01
CA GLN A 161 11.59 2.07 7.82
C GLN A 161 12.84 1.44 7.20
N SER A 162 13.55 2.16 6.33
CA SER A 162 14.79 1.65 5.72
C SER A 162 15.93 1.46 6.72
N VAL A 163 15.94 2.24 7.81
CA VAL A 163 16.89 2.07 8.94
C VAL A 163 16.34 1.20 10.07
N GLY A 164 15.18 0.54 9.84
CA GLY A 164 14.58 -0.39 10.78
C GLY A 164 13.67 0.25 11.83
N ASP A 165 13.40 1.54 11.74
CA ASP A 165 12.47 2.24 12.64
C ASP A 165 11.04 2.18 12.10
N SER A 166 10.26 1.22 12.58
CA SER A 166 8.83 1.08 12.27
C SER A 166 7.90 1.63 13.36
N LYS A 167 8.46 2.00 14.53
CA LYS A 167 7.66 2.43 15.69
C LYS A 167 7.25 3.90 15.61
N HIS A 168 8.17 4.79 15.25
CA HIS A 168 7.85 6.21 15.16
C HIS A 168 6.80 6.50 14.08
N PRO A 169 6.88 5.93 12.86
CA PRO A 169 5.79 6.04 11.90
C PRO A 169 4.42 5.61 12.45
N LEU A 170 4.37 4.51 13.21
CA LEU A 170 3.15 4.06 13.87
C LEU A 170 2.61 5.11 14.87
N TYR A 171 3.47 5.63 15.75
CA TYR A 171 3.03 6.61 16.76
C TYR A 171 2.50 7.89 16.11
N PHE A 172 3.18 8.39 15.08
CA PHE A 172 2.74 9.58 14.36
C PHE A 172 1.45 9.35 13.59
N LEU A 173 1.28 8.16 13.02
CA LEU A 173 0.03 7.78 12.36
C LEU A 173 -1.14 7.72 13.36
N ILE A 174 -0.94 7.12 14.54
CA ILE A 174 -1.99 7.07 15.57
C ILE A 174 -2.40 8.48 15.98
N VAL A 175 -1.44 9.36 16.26
CA VAL A 175 -1.72 10.76 16.65
C VAL A 175 -2.51 11.47 15.53
N SER A 176 -2.06 11.37 14.29
CA SER A 176 -2.73 12.05 13.17
C SER A 176 -4.09 11.44 12.85
N SER A 177 -4.28 10.13 13.02
CA SER A 177 -5.58 9.48 12.84
C SER A 177 -6.58 9.93 13.90
N CYS A 178 -6.16 10.06 15.16
CA CYS A 178 -7.02 10.62 16.21
C CYS A 178 -7.40 12.08 15.90
N VAL A 179 -6.45 12.89 15.45
CA VAL A 179 -6.70 14.28 15.06
C VAL A 179 -7.63 14.33 13.85
N ASN A 180 -7.46 13.46 12.86
CA ASN A 180 -8.34 13.38 11.70
C ASN A 180 -9.79 13.13 12.11
N VAL A 181 -10.07 12.09 12.92
CA VAL A 181 -11.43 11.78 13.38
C VAL A 181 -12.04 12.94 14.17
N VAL A 182 -11.26 13.60 15.03
CA VAL A 182 -11.74 14.78 15.77
C VAL A 182 -12.08 15.93 14.82
N LEU A 183 -11.23 16.22 13.83
CA LEU A 183 -11.45 17.25 12.83
C LEU A 183 -12.64 16.93 11.92
N ASP A 184 -12.84 15.66 11.54
CA ASP A 184 -14.01 15.22 10.78
C ASP A 184 -15.30 15.52 11.57
N ILE A 185 -15.35 15.18 12.85
CA ILE A 185 -16.51 15.48 13.70
C ILE A 185 -16.72 16.99 13.79
N ILE A 186 -15.67 17.78 14.01
CA ILE A 186 -15.78 19.24 14.11
C ILE A 186 -16.26 19.85 12.79
N PHE A 187 -15.65 19.49 11.67
CA PHE A 187 -15.94 20.12 10.38
C PHE A 187 -17.25 19.62 9.78
N VAL A 188 -17.48 18.31 9.81
CA VAL A 188 -18.67 17.71 9.18
C VAL A 188 -19.89 17.80 10.09
N ALA A 189 -19.79 17.37 11.36
CA ALA A 189 -20.92 17.33 12.27
C ALA A 189 -21.15 18.68 12.99
N GLY A 190 -20.07 19.38 13.39
CA GLY A 190 -20.17 20.64 14.15
C GLY A 190 -20.37 21.86 13.29
N LEU A 191 -19.53 22.05 12.26
CA LEU A 191 -19.58 23.21 11.36
C LEU A 191 -20.47 23.00 10.12
N HIS A 192 -21.01 21.78 9.97
CA HIS A 192 -21.86 21.40 8.82
C HIS A 192 -21.18 21.63 7.47
N MET A 193 -19.84 21.53 7.41
CA MET A 193 -19.12 21.54 6.16
C MET A 193 -19.43 20.23 5.42
N ASN A 194 -19.64 20.33 4.11
CA ASN A 194 -19.92 19.18 3.28
C ASN A 194 -18.65 18.27 3.14
N VAL A 195 -18.47 17.59 2.00
CA VAL A 195 -17.30 16.76 1.68
C VAL A 195 -15.98 17.53 1.79
N GLU A 196 -16.02 18.84 1.65
CA GLU A 196 -14.89 19.75 1.85
C GLU A 196 -14.33 19.67 3.28
N GLY A 197 -15.21 19.49 4.27
CA GLY A 197 -14.81 19.33 5.68
C GLY A 197 -13.98 18.06 5.89
N ALA A 198 -14.43 16.94 5.35
CA ALA A 198 -13.72 15.66 5.41
C ALA A 198 -12.36 15.74 4.67
N ALA A 199 -12.33 16.38 3.49
CA ALA A 199 -11.07 16.59 2.76
C ALA A 199 -10.09 17.45 3.56
N LEU A 200 -10.55 18.55 4.20
CA LEU A 200 -9.73 19.41 5.05
C LEU A 200 -9.20 18.67 6.27
N ALA A 201 -10.01 17.88 6.95
CA ALA A 201 -9.59 17.06 8.09
C ALA A 201 -8.47 16.10 7.68
N THR A 202 -8.63 15.44 6.54
CA THR A 202 -7.63 14.52 5.99
C THR A 202 -6.30 15.22 5.70
N ILE A 203 -6.30 16.35 4.97
CA ILE A 203 -5.06 17.04 4.62
C ILE A 203 -4.36 17.65 5.83
N LEU A 204 -5.08 18.21 6.80
CA LEU A 204 -4.51 18.76 8.02
C LEU A 204 -3.83 17.66 8.85
N SER A 205 -4.44 16.48 8.95
CA SER A 205 -3.89 15.31 9.64
C SER A 205 -2.64 14.78 8.93
N GLN A 206 -2.63 14.79 7.60
CA GLN A 206 -1.45 14.39 6.81
C GLN A 206 -0.29 15.38 6.95
N PHE A 207 -0.56 16.69 6.96
CA PHE A 207 0.47 17.69 7.27
C PHE A 207 1.02 17.53 8.68
N LEU A 208 0.15 17.23 9.66
CA LEU A 208 0.59 16.95 11.02
C LEU A 208 1.53 15.73 11.07
N SER A 209 1.16 14.61 10.42
CA SER A 209 2.02 13.44 10.31
C SER A 209 3.36 13.75 9.68
N ALA A 210 3.35 14.48 8.56
CA ALA A 210 4.56 14.88 7.85
C ALA A 210 5.46 15.77 8.74
N ALA A 211 4.86 16.73 9.43
CA ALA A 211 5.58 17.64 10.34
C ALA A 211 6.22 16.89 11.51
N LEU A 212 5.49 15.94 12.13
CA LEU A 212 6.03 15.13 13.24
C LEU A 212 7.19 14.24 12.77
N CYS A 213 7.03 13.55 11.61
CA CYS A 213 8.09 12.74 11.03
C CYS A 213 9.32 13.58 10.67
N LEU A 214 9.11 14.72 9.99
CA LEU A 214 10.18 15.59 9.56
C LEU A 214 10.90 16.23 10.76
N TYR A 215 10.16 16.66 11.78
CA TYR A 215 10.73 17.17 13.03
C TYR A 215 11.66 16.14 13.68
N LEU A 216 11.24 14.87 13.76
CA LEU A 216 12.10 13.81 14.31
C LEU A 216 13.35 13.61 13.46
N LEU A 217 13.22 13.54 12.12
CA LEU A 217 14.34 13.34 11.21
C LEU A 217 15.34 14.51 11.19
N ILE A 218 14.88 15.73 11.43
CA ILE A 218 15.78 16.92 11.54
C ILE A 218 16.49 16.93 12.90
N ARG A 219 15.82 16.52 13.98
CA ARG A 219 16.34 16.62 15.36
C ARG A 219 17.17 15.41 15.80
N THR A 220 17.08 14.30 15.09
CA THR A 220 17.89 13.12 15.42
C THR A 220 19.37 13.39 15.19
N ASN A 221 20.22 12.80 16.04
CA ASN A 221 21.69 12.81 15.87
C ASN A 221 22.19 11.53 15.18
N GLU A 222 21.29 10.72 14.66
CA GLU A 222 21.61 9.45 14.02
C GLU A 222 22.01 9.66 12.55
N SER A 223 22.57 8.60 11.95
CA SER A 223 23.11 8.66 10.57
C SER A 223 22.09 9.01 9.48
N HIS A 224 20.80 8.86 9.77
CA HIS A 224 19.68 9.17 8.85
C HIS A 224 19.06 10.56 9.07
N GLN A 225 19.77 11.47 9.76
CA GLN A 225 19.33 12.85 9.95
C GLN A 225 19.10 13.56 8.62
N VAL A 226 17.98 14.27 8.49
CA VAL A 226 17.68 15.12 7.34
C VAL A 226 18.23 16.53 7.59
N HIS A 227 19.08 17.00 6.70
CA HIS A 227 19.59 18.38 6.70
C HIS A 227 18.88 19.16 5.58
N LEU A 228 18.04 20.11 5.93
CA LEU A 228 17.25 20.90 4.96
C LEU A 228 18.12 21.60 3.91
N SER A 229 19.29 22.09 4.31
CA SER A 229 20.25 22.76 3.40
C SER A 229 20.92 21.81 2.39
N LYS A 230 20.83 20.49 2.60
CA LYS A 230 21.44 19.48 1.72
C LYS A 230 20.42 18.79 0.80
N ILE A 231 19.15 19.21 0.84
CA ILE A 231 18.11 18.64 -0.03
C ILE A 231 18.42 19.03 -1.46
N ARG A 232 18.85 18.04 -2.24
CA ARG A 232 19.13 18.14 -3.68
C ARG A 232 19.09 16.77 -4.32
N ILE A 233 18.98 16.72 -5.63
CA ILE A 233 19.06 15.49 -6.40
C ILE A 233 20.53 15.15 -6.66
N HIS A 234 20.96 13.99 -6.17
CA HIS A 234 22.24 13.38 -6.53
C HIS A 234 21.99 12.41 -7.67
N ALA A 235 22.52 12.69 -8.87
CA ALA A 235 22.14 12.01 -10.11
C ALA A 235 22.42 10.50 -10.09
N ASP A 236 23.55 10.08 -9.52
CA ASP A 236 23.95 8.68 -9.38
C ASP A 236 22.95 7.88 -8.52
N VAL A 237 22.69 8.35 -7.32
CA VAL A 237 21.75 7.71 -6.38
C VAL A 237 20.30 7.91 -6.84
N GLY A 238 19.99 9.06 -7.45
CA GLY A 238 18.68 9.30 -8.04
C GLY A 238 18.31 8.29 -9.11
N LYS A 239 19.27 7.92 -9.97
CA LYS A 239 19.10 6.86 -10.97
C LYS A 239 18.79 5.51 -10.31
N GLU A 240 19.54 5.12 -9.27
CA GLU A 240 19.28 3.87 -8.53
C GLU A 240 17.88 3.86 -7.90
N ILE A 241 17.47 4.97 -7.31
CA ILE A 241 16.11 5.11 -6.72
C ILE A 241 15.04 4.94 -7.79
N LEU A 242 15.20 5.57 -8.95
CA LEU A 242 14.23 5.48 -10.04
C LEU A 242 14.21 4.09 -10.70
N GLU A 243 15.35 3.43 -10.86
CA GLU A 243 15.44 2.04 -11.35
C GLU A 243 14.70 1.05 -10.46
N MET A 244 14.66 1.30 -9.13
CA MET A 244 13.90 0.48 -8.18
C MET A 244 12.45 0.92 -8.07
N GLY A 245 12.21 2.22 -8.08
CA GLY A 245 10.92 2.83 -7.76
C GLY A 245 9.94 2.87 -8.91
N ILE A 246 10.38 3.23 -10.12
CA ILE A 246 9.50 3.32 -11.30
C ILE A 246 8.83 1.98 -11.61
N PRO A 247 9.55 0.84 -11.67
CA PRO A 247 8.90 -0.45 -11.89
C PRO A 247 7.84 -0.77 -10.82
N THR A 248 8.12 -0.46 -9.56
CA THR A 248 7.18 -0.69 -8.45
C THR A 248 5.94 0.21 -8.58
N GLY A 249 6.11 1.48 -8.94
CA GLY A 249 5.01 2.41 -9.16
C GLY A 249 4.13 2.01 -10.34
N ILE A 250 4.73 1.66 -11.48
CA ILE A 250 4.03 1.14 -12.66
C ILE A 250 3.24 -0.12 -12.30
N GLN A 251 3.86 -1.06 -11.56
CA GLN A 251 3.18 -2.27 -11.11
C GLN A 251 1.91 -1.94 -10.32
N ASN A 252 1.97 -1.04 -9.35
CA ASN A 252 0.82 -0.66 -8.51
C ASN A 252 -0.28 0.02 -9.35
N SER A 253 0.08 0.96 -10.23
CA SER A 253 -0.86 1.65 -11.11
C SER A 253 -1.60 0.70 -12.04
N LEU A 254 -0.88 -0.25 -12.65
CA LEU A 254 -1.47 -1.20 -13.59
C LEU A 254 -2.35 -2.25 -12.90
N ILE A 255 -2.01 -2.66 -11.67
CA ILE A 255 -2.88 -3.52 -10.85
C ILE A 255 -4.20 -2.79 -10.55
N SER A 256 -4.14 -1.51 -10.19
CA SER A 256 -5.35 -0.70 -9.95
C SER A 256 -6.24 -0.63 -11.20
N ILE A 257 -5.67 -0.33 -12.36
CA ILE A 257 -6.41 -0.31 -13.64
C ILE A 257 -7.04 -1.68 -13.92
N SER A 258 -6.30 -2.77 -13.68
CA SER A 258 -6.83 -4.14 -13.86
C SER A 258 -8.02 -4.42 -12.94
N ASN A 259 -7.97 -3.95 -11.70
CA ASN A 259 -9.08 -4.10 -10.75
C ASN A 259 -10.36 -3.39 -11.25
N VAL A 260 -10.23 -2.23 -11.89
CA VAL A 260 -11.37 -1.53 -12.50
C VAL A 260 -12.02 -2.37 -13.60
N VAL A 261 -11.23 -3.00 -14.48
CA VAL A 261 -11.76 -3.88 -15.54
C VAL A 261 -12.40 -5.12 -14.95
N ILE A 262 -11.82 -5.71 -13.92
CA ILE A 262 -12.39 -6.87 -13.21
C ILE A 262 -13.71 -6.47 -12.55
N GLN A 263 -13.78 -5.30 -11.91
CA GLN A 263 -15.02 -4.79 -11.33
C GLN A 263 -16.12 -4.62 -12.39
N SER A 264 -15.79 -4.17 -13.59
CA SER A 264 -16.73 -4.09 -14.71
C SER A 264 -17.30 -5.46 -15.09
N ASN A 265 -16.47 -6.51 -15.10
CA ASN A 265 -16.93 -7.89 -15.31
C ASN A 265 -17.84 -8.37 -14.16
N ILE A 266 -17.54 -8.04 -12.91
CA ILE A 266 -18.38 -8.38 -11.75
C ILE A 266 -19.75 -7.70 -11.86
N ASN A 267 -19.77 -6.44 -12.29
CA ASN A 267 -20.99 -5.65 -12.41
C ASN A 267 -21.98 -6.25 -13.42
N SER A 268 -21.50 -7.01 -14.43
CA SER A 268 -22.37 -7.67 -15.41
C SER A 268 -23.24 -8.78 -14.80
N PHE A 269 -22.92 -9.27 -13.59
CA PHE A 269 -23.71 -10.28 -12.87
C PHE A 269 -24.83 -9.69 -11.99
N GLY A 270 -24.97 -8.36 -11.99
CA GLY A 270 -26.04 -7.67 -11.28
C GLY A 270 -25.65 -7.18 -9.87
N SER A 271 -26.56 -6.42 -9.26
CA SER A 271 -26.30 -5.70 -8.01
C SER A 271 -26.04 -6.60 -6.81
N LEU A 272 -26.68 -7.76 -6.74
CA LEU A 272 -26.51 -8.71 -5.63
C LEU A 272 -25.10 -9.32 -5.63
N ALA A 273 -24.62 -9.75 -6.80
CA ALA A 273 -23.26 -10.27 -6.96
C ALA A 273 -22.20 -9.18 -6.67
N MET A 274 -22.44 -7.96 -7.17
CA MET A 274 -21.59 -6.81 -6.93
C MET A 274 -21.50 -6.49 -5.42
N ALA A 275 -22.64 -6.48 -4.73
CA ALA A 275 -22.68 -6.23 -3.28
C ALA A 275 -21.98 -7.34 -2.48
N GLY A 276 -22.21 -8.61 -2.83
CA GLY A 276 -21.60 -9.75 -2.13
C GLY A 276 -20.09 -9.81 -2.30
N ILE A 277 -19.61 -9.68 -3.54
CA ILE A 277 -18.16 -9.67 -3.84
C ILE A 277 -17.50 -8.43 -3.24
N GLY A 278 -18.15 -7.26 -3.32
CA GLY A 278 -17.66 -6.02 -2.74
C GLY A 278 -17.51 -6.08 -1.21
N THR A 279 -18.49 -6.70 -0.53
CA THR A 279 -18.43 -6.95 0.92
C THR A 279 -17.28 -7.89 1.28
N TYR A 280 -17.12 -8.99 0.54
CA TYR A 280 -15.99 -9.90 0.73
C TYR A 280 -14.64 -9.19 0.53
N THR A 281 -14.52 -8.31 -0.47
CA THR A 281 -13.29 -7.55 -0.73
C THR A 281 -12.88 -6.67 0.47
N LYS A 282 -13.84 -6.14 1.23
CA LYS A 282 -13.53 -5.43 2.49
C LYS A 282 -12.92 -6.36 3.53
N ILE A 283 -13.46 -7.58 3.68
CA ILE A 283 -12.92 -8.62 4.58
C ILE A 283 -11.52 -9.03 4.13
N GLU A 284 -11.33 -9.27 2.83
CA GLU A 284 -10.04 -9.61 2.22
C GLU A 284 -8.99 -8.51 2.47
N GLY A 285 -9.39 -7.24 2.42
CA GLY A 285 -8.52 -6.10 2.71
C GLY A 285 -7.87 -6.16 4.09
N PHE A 286 -8.62 -6.53 5.13
CA PHE A 286 -8.07 -6.74 6.47
C PHE A 286 -7.11 -7.94 6.53
N ALA A 287 -7.43 -9.02 5.82
CA ALA A 287 -6.56 -10.20 5.75
C ALA A 287 -5.24 -9.92 5.01
N PHE A 288 -5.20 -8.92 4.14
CA PHE A 288 -4.02 -8.55 3.40
C PHE A 288 -3.00 -7.72 4.20
N LEU A 289 -3.41 -7.08 5.32
CA LEU A 289 -2.54 -6.23 6.13
C LEU A 289 -1.29 -6.95 6.69
N PRO A 290 -1.38 -8.16 7.26
CA PRO A 290 -0.20 -8.91 7.68
C PRO A 290 0.75 -9.22 6.53
N ILE A 291 0.22 -9.58 5.35
CA ILE A 291 1.02 -9.89 4.16
C ILE A 291 1.88 -8.68 3.77
N THR A 292 1.25 -7.51 3.64
CA THR A 292 1.96 -6.26 3.28
C THR A 292 3.03 -5.89 4.30
N SER A 293 2.77 -6.13 5.58
CA SER A 293 3.70 -5.84 6.67
C SER A 293 4.94 -6.74 6.63
N PHE A 294 4.75 -8.03 6.36
CA PHE A 294 5.86 -8.96 6.15
C PHE A 294 6.63 -8.65 4.86
N MET A 295 5.96 -8.23 3.78
CA MET A 295 6.62 -7.78 2.55
C MET A 295 7.60 -6.64 2.83
N MET A 296 7.20 -5.65 3.62
CA MET A 296 8.05 -4.52 3.98
C MET A 296 9.22 -4.97 4.84
N ALA A 297 8.99 -5.84 5.83
CA ALA A 297 10.04 -6.42 6.65
C ALA A 297 11.05 -7.22 5.81
N LEU A 298 10.57 -8.04 4.87
CA LEU A 298 11.42 -8.81 3.94
C LEU A 298 12.28 -7.91 3.06
N THR A 299 11.69 -6.88 2.46
CA THR A 299 12.41 -5.94 1.60
C THR A 299 13.52 -5.24 2.37
N THR A 300 13.22 -4.68 3.55
CA THR A 300 14.20 -3.98 4.39
C THR A 300 15.28 -4.93 4.91
N PHE A 301 14.89 -6.10 5.42
CA PHE A 301 15.83 -7.11 5.92
C PHE A 301 16.82 -7.57 4.85
N VAL A 302 16.32 -7.95 3.68
CA VAL A 302 17.16 -8.41 2.57
C VAL A 302 18.08 -7.30 2.08
N SER A 303 17.56 -6.06 1.93
CA SER A 303 18.37 -4.92 1.47
C SER A 303 19.50 -4.58 2.43
N GLN A 304 19.23 -4.52 3.75
CA GLN A 304 20.27 -4.24 4.76
C GLN A 304 21.34 -5.32 4.80
N ASN A 305 20.93 -6.61 4.80
CA ASN A 305 21.89 -7.71 4.86
C ASN A 305 22.73 -7.83 3.59
N ARG A 306 22.15 -7.55 2.40
CA ARG A 306 22.94 -7.44 1.16
C ARG A 306 23.95 -6.30 1.21
N GLY A 307 23.52 -5.13 1.70
CA GLY A 307 24.43 -4.00 1.90
C GLY A 307 25.61 -4.35 2.81
N ALA A 308 25.36 -5.08 3.88
CA ALA A 308 26.37 -5.57 4.81
C ALA A 308 27.21 -6.75 4.26
N LYS A 309 26.91 -7.26 3.05
CA LYS A 309 27.50 -8.48 2.47
C LYS A 309 27.23 -9.76 3.29
N GLU A 310 26.20 -9.74 4.13
CA GLU A 310 25.73 -10.86 4.94
C GLU A 310 24.75 -11.73 4.13
N TYR A 311 25.23 -12.30 3.02
CA TYR A 311 24.40 -12.98 2.01
C TYR A 311 23.69 -14.22 2.55
N GLU A 312 24.38 -15.02 3.36
CA GLU A 312 23.80 -16.18 4.04
C GLU A 312 22.65 -15.78 4.97
N ARG A 313 22.83 -14.68 5.69
CA ARG A 313 21.80 -14.16 6.58
C ARG A 313 20.62 -13.60 5.79
N ALA A 314 20.87 -12.90 4.68
CA ALA A 314 19.83 -12.43 3.77
C ALA A 314 18.98 -13.60 3.25
N ARG A 315 19.62 -14.69 2.81
CA ARG A 315 18.95 -15.92 2.33
C ARG A 315 18.11 -16.60 3.42
N LYS A 316 18.69 -16.81 4.62
CA LYS A 316 17.97 -17.40 5.75
C LYS A 316 16.79 -16.56 6.18
N GLY A 317 16.94 -15.23 6.24
CA GLY A 317 15.86 -14.32 6.57
C GLY A 317 14.77 -14.26 5.51
N ALA A 318 15.14 -14.27 4.22
CA ALA A 318 14.17 -14.35 3.13
C ALA A 318 13.33 -15.62 3.23
N HIS A 319 13.96 -16.78 3.46
CA HIS A 319 13.24 -18.04 3.63
C HIS A 319 12.31 -18.01 4.85
N PHE A 320 12.82 -17.56 6.01
CA PHE A 320 12.02 -17.45 7.23
C PHE A 320 10.82 -16.53 7.04
N GLY A 321 11.02 -15.32 6.50
CA GLY A 321 9.95 -14.36 6.28
C GLY A 321 8.92 -14.85 5.26
N LEU A 322 9.34 -15.56 4.21
CA LEU A 322 8.41 -16.21 3.27
C LEU A 322 7.53 -17.26 3.97
N VAL A 323 8.13 -18.15 4.76
CA VAL A 323 7.40 -19.18 5.50
C VAL A 323 6.40 -18.53 6.46
N CYS A 324 6.82 -17.51 7.22
CA CYS A 324 5.93 -16.81 8.15
C CYS A 324 4.77 -16.12 7.41
N SER A 325 5.07 -15.40 6.31
CA SER A 325 4.04 -14.70 5.53
C SER A 325 3.02 -15.67 4.94
N VAL A 326 3.50 -16.77 4.36
CA VAL A 326 2.66 -17.82 3.76
C VAL A 326 1.80 -18.51 4.82
N SER A 327 2.41 -18.94 5.94
CA SER A 327 1.68 -19.63 7.02
C SER A 327 0.62 -18.72 7.66
N LEU A 328 0.96 -17.44 7.89
CA LEU A 328 0.02 -16.48 8.48
C LEU A 328 -1.14 -16.19 7.52
N ALA A 329 -0.84 -15.97 6.24
CA ALA A 329 -1.86 -15.71 5.22
C ALA A 329 -2.82 -16.89 5.08
N GLU A 330 -2.29 -18.13 5.04
CA GLU A 330 -3.12 -19.32 4.92
C GLU A 330 -3.95 -19.55 6.18
N THR A 331 -3.39 -19.32 7.38
CA THR A 331 -4.14 -19.41 8.63
C THR A 331 -5.33 -18.44 8.61
N ILE A 332 -5.10 -17.18 8.19
CA ILE A 332 -6.18 -16.19 8.07
C ILE A 332 -7.17 -16.61 6.98
N GLY A 333 -6.70 -17.12 5.85
CA GLY A 333 -7.53 -17.62 4.76
C GLY A 333 -8.47 -18.74 5.20
N VAL A 334 -7.94 -19.73 5.92
CA VAL A 334 -8.75 -20.83 6.49
C VAL A 334 -9.75 -20.30 7.52
N LEU A 335 -9.36 -19.36 8.39
CA LEU A 335 -10.30 -18.75 9.33
C LEU A 335 -11.42 -18.00 8.60
N ILE A 336 -11.11 -17.23 7.56
CA ILE A 336 -12.14 -16.56 6.75
C ILE A 336 -13.05 -17.58 6.08
N ALA A 337 -12.53 -18.68 5.52
CA ALA A 337 -13.36 -19.71 4.91
C ALA A 337 -14.31 -20.35 5.93
N LEU A 338 -13.82 -20.70 7.13
CA LEU A 338 -14.62 -21.31 8.18
C LEU A 338 -15.69 -20.37 8.74
N PHE A 339 -15.37 -19.08 8.85
CA PHE A 339 -16.24 -18.06 9.42
C PHE A 339 -16.85 -17.13 8.33
N ALA A 340 -16.87 -17.54 7.05
CA ALA A 340 -17.31 -16.70 5.94
C ALA A 340 -18.71 -16.13 6.17
N THR A 341 -19.69 -16.99 6.53
CA THR A 341 -21.08 -16.56 6.76
C THR A 341 -21.22 -15.56 7.91
N PRO A 342 -20.71 -15.79 9.14
CA PRO A 342 -20.80 -14.81 10.19
C PRO A 342 -20.03 -13.51 9.88
N LEU A 343 -18.88 -13.59 9.20
CA LEU A 343 -18.15 -12.40 8.77
C LEU A 343 -18.93 -11.55 7.76
N MET A 344 -19.61 -12.18 6.79
CA MET A 344 -20.47 -11.46 5.85
C MET A 344 -21.67 -10.80 6.56
N ARG A 345 -22.27 -11.49 7.54
CA ARG A 345 -23.41 -10.96 8.34
C ARG A 345 -23.06 -9.73 9.18
N LEU A 346 -21.78 -9.45 9.43
CA LEU A 346 -21.39 -8.20 10.10
C LEU A 346 -21.61 -6.95 9.22
N PHE A 347 -21.76 -7.15 7.90
CA PHE A 347 -21.87 -6.06 6.94
C PHE A 347 -23.21 -6.03 6.20
N VAL A 348 -23.88 -7.19 6.03
CA VAL A 348 -25.07 -7.32 5.18
C VAL A 348 -26.00 -8.39 5.74
N ASP A 349 -27.32 -8.14 5.69
CA ASP A 349 -28.35 -9.07 6.16
C ASP A 349 -28.99 -9.88 5.02
N ASP A 350 -28.87 -9.43 3.75
CA ASP A 350 -29.48 -10.11 2.60
C ASP A 350 -28.84 -11.48 2.33
N PRO A 351 -29.60 -12.59 2.41
CA PRO A 351 -29.08 -13.94 2.23
C PRO A 351 -28.41 -14.19 0.87
N GLN A 352 -28.92 -13.57 -0.21
CA GLN A 352 -28.36 -13.74 -1.55
C GLN A 352 -27.01 -13.03 -1.68
N VAL A 353 -26.89 -11.83 -1.14
CA VAL A 353 -25.64 -11.07 -1.06
C VAL A 353 -24.60 -11.84 -0.25
N ILE A 354 -25.01 -12.41 0.90
CA ILE A 354 -24.15 -13.23 1.76
C ILE A 354 -23.66 -14.45 0.98
N GLN A 355 -24.53 -15.13 0.23
CA GLN A 355 -24.15 -16.30 -0.55
C GLN A 355 -23.04 -16.00 -1.55
N TYR A 356 -23.14 -14.93 -2.36
CA TYR A 356 -22.08 -14.53 -3.30
C TYR A 356 -20.74 -14.26 -2.61
N GLY A 357 -20.74 -13.59 -1.46
CA GLY A 357 -19.53 -13.34 -0.69
C GLY A 357 -18.91 -14.60 -0.09
N VAL A 358 -19.73 -15.51 0.45
CA VAL A 358 -19.30 -16.80 1.03
C VAL A 358 -18.73 -17.72 -0.05
N GLU A 359 -19.39 -17.83 -1.19
CA GLU A 359 -18.85 -18.61 -2.32
C GLU A 359 -17.49 -18.06 -2.75
N ARG A 360 -17.38 -16.74 -2.95
CA ARG A 360 -16.10 -16.08 -3.26
C ARG A 360 -15.03 -16.38 -2.23
N ALA A 361 -15.37 -16.31 -0.92
CA ALA A 361 -14.44 -16.63 0.16
C ALA A 361 -13.91 -18.06 0.04
N HIS A 362 -14.79 -19.05 -0.12
CA HIS A 362 -14.39 -20.45 -0.19
C HIS A 362 -13.46 -20.76 -1.37
N TYR A 363 -13.65 -20.12 -2.53
CA TYR A 363 -12.77 -20.35 -3.69
C TYR A 363 -11.43 -19.62 -3.57
N ALA A 364 -11.37 -18.46 -2.91
CA ALA A 364 -10.18 -17.62 -2.92
C ALA A 364 -9.28 -17.86 -1.70
N THR A 365 -9.86 -17.94 -0.48
CA THR A 365 -9.07 -17.84 0.75
C THR A 365 -8.23 -19.06 1.07
N ILE A 366 -8.67 -20.26 0.66
CA ILE A 366 -7.91 -21.51 0.83
C ILE A 366 -6.60 -21.52 0.02
N LEU A 367 -6.43 -20.58 -0.90
CA LEU A 367 -5.24 -20.44 -1.73
C LEU A 367 -4.47 -19.13 -1.44
N PHE A 368 -4.70 -18.52 -0.29
CA PHE A 368 -3.99 -17.30 0.13
C PHE A 368 -2.49 -17.50 0.26
N PHE A 369 -2.03 -18.73 0.49
CA PHE A 369 -0.60 -19.04 0.50
C PHE A 369 0.08 -18.69 -0.84
N LEU A 370 -0.61 -18.84 -1.99
CA LEU A 370 -0.09 -18.47 -3.31
C LEU A 370 0.01 -16.95 -3.46
N LEU A 371 -1.00 -16.22 -2.98
CA LEU A 371 -0.99 -14.76 -2.92
C LEU A 371 0.20 -14.26 -2.09
N ALA A 372 0.33 -14.76 -0.86
CA ALA A 372 1.39 -14.39 0.06
C ALA A 372 2.78 -14.77 -0.48
N TYR A 373 2.91 -15.93 -1.11
CA TYR A 373 4.16 -16.36 -1.73
C TYR A 373 4.59 -15.42 -2.87
N SER A 374 3.66 -15.10 -3.79
CA SER A 374 3.93 -14.16 -4.90
C SER A 374 4.38 -12.79 -4.39
N HIS A 375 3.68 -12.23 -3.41
CA HIS A 375 4.04 -10.95 -2.81
C HIS A 375 5.36 -11.03 -2.03
N GLY A 376 5.57 -12.09 -1.27
CA GLY A 376 6.79 -12.31 -0.49
C GLY A 376 8.04 -12.42 -1.37
N VAL A 377 7.99 -13.22 -2.45
CA VAL A 377 9.10 -13.33 -3.40
C VAL A 377 9.32 -12.01 -4.14
N SER A 378 8.25 -11.30 -4.51
CA SER A 378 8.35 -9.94 -5.07
C SER A 378 9.10 -8.99 -4.12
N ALA A 379 8.82 -9.06 -2.82
CA ALA A 379 9.50 -8.26 -1.79
C ALA A 379 11.00 -8.63 -1.67
N VAL A 380 11.32 -9.92 -1.69
CA VAL A 380 12.71 -10.41 -1.69
C VAL A 380 13.45 -9.92 -2.94
N LEU A 381 12.85 -10.03 -4.13
CA LEU A 381 13.45 -9.58 -5.39
C LEU A 381 13.71 -8.07 -5.38
N ARG A 382 12.78 -7.26 -4.84
CA ARG A 382 13.04 -5.83 -4.61
C ARG A 382 14.20 -5.62 -3.65
N GLY A 383 14.24 -6.36 -2.56
CA GLY A 383 15.33 -6.29 -1.57
C GLY A 383 16.70 -6.66 -2.15
N VAL A 384 16.76 -7.58 -3.11
CA VAL A 384 18.00 -7.87 -3.87
C VAL A 384 18.26 -6.89 -5.02
N GLY A 385 17.44 -5.86 -5.21
CA GLY A 385 17.65 -4.84 -6.24
C GLY A 385 17.10 -5.21 -7.62
N LYS A 386 16.21 -6.19 -7.73
CA LYS A 386 15.63 -6.67 -9.01
C LYS A 386 14.13 -6.33 -9.09
N SER A 387 13.76 -5.04 -9.11
CA SER A 387 12.35 -4.58 -9.09
C SER A 387 11.61 -4.76 -10.42
N VAL A 388 12.31 -4.85 -11.54
CA VAL A 388 11.71 -5.07 -12.87
C VAL A 388 11.07 -6.46 -12.96
N VAL A 389 11.69 -7.48 -12.36
CA VAL A 389 11.17 -8.86 -12.42
C VAL A 389 9.78 -8.97 -11.77
N PRO A 390 9.55 -8.51 -10.52
CA PRO A 390 8.21 -8.51 -9.94
C PRO A 390 7.20 -7.71 -10.75
N MET A 391 7.60 -6.55 -11.28
CA MET A 391 6.73 -5.75 -12.15
C MET A 391 6.26 -6.55 -13.35
N VAL A 392 7.19 -7.15 -14.11
CA VAL A 392 6.84 -7.91 -15.33
C VAL A 392 5.97 -9.12 -15.00
N VAL A 393 6.33 -9.91 -13.98
CA VAL A 393 5.58 -11.11 -13.60
C VAL A 393 4.15 -10.75 -13.18
N MET A 394 3.98 -9.74 -12.33
CA MET A 394 2.66 -9.33 -11.88
C MET A 394 1.84 -8.68 -13.00
N LEU A 395 2.48 -7.87 -13.85
CA LEU A 395 1.83 -7.26 -15.00
C LEU A 395 1.30 -8.32 -15.98
N VAL A 396 2.13 -9.31 -16.30
CA VAL A 396 1.69 -10.40 -17.19
C VAL A 396 0.61 -11.25 -16.53
N CYS A 397 0.83 -11.74 -15.32
CA CYS A 397 -0.08 -12.70 -14.69
C CYS A 397 -1.36 -12.04 -14.18
N TRP A 398 -1.26 -10.87 -13.50
CA TRP A 398 -2.39 -10.26 -12.78
C TRP A 398 -3.11 -9.18 -13.58
N CYS A 399 -2.45 -8.57 -14.57
CA CYS A 399 -3.11 -7.61 -15.45
C CYS A 399 -3.46 -8.28 -16.79
N LEU A 400 -2.49 -8.67 -17.58
CA LEU A 400 -2.75 -9.17 -18.93
C LEU A 400 -3.56 -10.49 -18.92
N VAL A 401 -3.04 -11.54 -18.30
CA VAL A 401 -3.71 -12.87 -18.29
C VAL A 401 -5.04 -12.82 -17.55
N ARG A 402 -5.08 -12.18 -16.36
CA ARG A 402 -6.30 -12.11 -15.56
C ARG A 402 -7.42 -11.37 -16.29
N VAL A 403 -7.14 -10.19 -16.82
CA VAL A 403 -8.14 -9.35 -17.47
C VAL A 403 -8.63 -10.00 -18.78
N THR A 404 -7.70 -10.44 -19.64
CA THR A 404 -8.09 -11.04 -20.94
C THR A 404 -8.85 -12.33 -20.74
N LEU A 405 -8.36 -13.24 -19.90
CA LEU A 405 -9.00 -14.53 -19.67
C LEU A 405 -10.37 -14.39 -19.01
N LEU A 406 -10.50 -13.53 -17.96
CA LEU A 406 -11.78 -13.29 -17.33
C LEU A 406 -12.79 -12.69 -18.31
N THR A 407 -12.40 -11.67 -19.07
CA THR A 407 -13.30 -11.02 -20.03
C THR A 407 -13.75 -12.01 -21.13
N MET A 408 -12.82 -12.81 -21.66
CA MET A 408 -13.17 -13.85 -22.65
C MET A 408 -14.12 -14.91 -22.08
N LEU A 409 -13.82 -15.43 -20.87
CA LEU A 409 -14.67 -16.45 -20.24
C LEU A 409 -16.05 -15.90 -19.89
N ASN A 410 -16.12 -14.64 -19.44
CA ASN A 410 -17.39 -13.97 -19.15
C ASN A 410 -18.23 -13.76 -20.43
N MET A 411 -17.62 -13.38 -21.54
CA MET A 411 -18.29 -13.22 -22.83
C MET A 411 -18.81 -14.56 -23.39
N LEU A 412 -18.07 -15.67 -23.21
CA LEU A 412 -18.39 -16.97 -23.75
C LEU A 412 -19.42 -17.73 -22.91
N PHE A 413 -19.29 -17.67 -21.59
CA PHE A 413 -20.04 -18.56 -20.68
C PHE A 413 -20.92 -17.80 -19.68
N HIS A 414 -20.70 -16.52 -19.45
CA HIS A 414 -21.41 -15.67 -18.48
C HIS A 414 -21.67 -16.37 -17.14
N ASN A 415 -20.62 -16.91 -16.53
CA ASN A 415 -20.70 -17.67 -15.27
C ASN A 415 -19.79 -17.06 -14.22
N ILE A 416 -20.38 -16.70 -13.06
CA ILE A 416 -19.69 -16.03 -11.96
C ILE A 416 -18.55 -16.87 -11.35
N LEU A 417 -18.59 -18.19 -11.52
CA LEU A 417 -17.53 -19.09 -11.05
C LEU A 417 -16.16 -18.70 -11.63
N PHE A 418 -16.11 -18.18 -12.86
CA PHE A 418 -14.86 -17.72 -13.46
C PHE A 418 -14.31 -16.49 -12.74
N VAL A 419 -15.16 -15.61 -12.20
CA VAL A 419 -14.74 -14.49 -11.34
C VAL A 419 -14.07 -15.02 -10.06
N TYR A 420 -14.59 -16.11 -9.49
CA TYR A 420 -14.01 -16.69 -8.28
C TYR A 420 -12.67 -17.40 -8.54
N LEU A 421 -12.57 -18.13 -9.64
CA LEU A 421 -11.39 -18.95 -9.96
C LEU A 421 -10.23 -18.19 -10.59
N ILE A 422 -10.46 -17.05 -11.22
CA ILE A 422 -9.42 -16.32 -11.94
C ILE A 422 -8.29 -15.83 -11.02
N TYR A 423 -8.61 -15.50 -9.78
CA TYR A 423 -7.62 -15.03 -8.82
C TYR A 423 -6.68 -16.15 -8.38
N PRO A 424 -7.18 -17.30 -7.84
CA PRO A 424 -6.33 -18.44 -7.54
C PRO A 424 -5.50 -18.92 -8.73
N PHE A 425 -6.09 -18.93 -9.94
CA PHE A 425 -5.38 -19.31 -11.15
C PHE A 425 -4.18 -18.39 -11.42
N THR A 426 -4.38 -17.08 -11.36
CA THR A 426 -3.30 -16.12 -11.64
C THR A 426 -2.28 -16.03 -10.51
N TRP A 427 -2.69 -16.28 -9.25
CA TRP A 427 -1.76 -16.45 -8.13
C TRP A 427 -0.89 -17.69 -8.30
N SER A 428 -1.47 -18.81 -8.76
CA SER A 428 -0.71 -20.04 -9.06
C SER A 428 0.32 -19.79 -10.17
N LEU A 429 -0.10 -19.14 -11.26
CA LEU A 429 0.80 -18.84 -12.39
C LEU A 429 1.97 -17.94 -11.95
N SER A 430 1.69 -16.85 -11.23
CA SER A 430 2.74 -15.97 -10.72
C SER A 430 3.64 -16.66 -9.71
N SER A 431 3.08 -17.51 -8.83
CA SER A 431 3.86 -18.28 -7.84
C SER A 431 4.83 -19.26 -8.49
N ILE A 432 4.43 -19.93 -9.57
CA ILE A 432 5.32 -20.82 -10.34
C ILE A 432 6.48 -20.03 -10.93
N VAL A 433 6.18 -18.91 -11.60
CA VAL A 433 7.23 -18.06 -12.19
C VAL A 433 8.17 -17.52 -11.11
N PHE A 434 7.63 -17.03 -10.00
CA PHE A 434 8.43 -16.54 -8.88
C PHE A 434 9.25 -17.62 -8.22
N PHE A 435 8.74 -18.85 -8.11
CA PHE A 435 9.52 -19.99 -7.60
C PHE A 435 10.75 -20.27 -8.45
N LEU A 436 10.60 -20.25 -9.78
CA LEU A 436 11.70 -20.44 -10.70
C LEU A 436 12.75 -19.33 -10.59
N TYR A 437 12.31 -18.06 -10.48
CA TYR A 437 13.21 -16.93 -10.26
C TYR A 437 13.89 -16.98 -8.90
N TYR A 438 13.15 -17.31 -7.83
CA TYR A 438 13.70 -17.39 -6.47
C TYR A 438 14.83 -18.40 -6.36
N ARG A 439 14.71 -19.55 -7.02
CA ARG A 439 15.77 -20.57 -7.09
C ARG A 439 17.04 -20.12 -7.82
N LYS A 440 16.89 -19.15 -8.72
CA LYS A 440 17.99 -18.61 -9.55
C LYS A 440 18.58 -17.31 -8.98
N ILE A 441 18.14 -16.87 -7.78
CA ILE A 441 18.71 -15.66 -7.16
C ILE A 441 20.19 -15.92 -6.87
N ASN A 442 21.05 -15.11 -7.48
CA ASN A 442 22.43 -14.99 -7.05
C ASN A 442 22.49 -14.02 -5.85
N TRP A 443 22.70 -14.57 -4.68
CA TRP A 443 22.72 -13.79 -3.43
C TRP A 443 23.98 -12.94 -3.28
N GLN A 444 25.03 -13.24 -4.06
CA GLN A 444 26.31 -12.54 -3.99
C GLN A 444 26.43 -11.37 -4.97
N GLU A 445 25.59 -11.30 -5.97
CA GLU A 445 25.42 -10.16 -6.87
C GLU A 445 24.46 -9.11 -6.28
#